data_9d86d0282d7d0e4154d95ed983ec9ae9
#
_entry.id   9d86d0282d7d0e4154d95ed983ec9ae9
#
_cell.length_a   1.000
_cell.length_b   1.000
_cell.length_c   1.000
_cell.angle_alpha   90.00
_cell.angle_beta   90.00
_cell.angle_gamma   90.00
#
_symmetry.space_group_name_H-M   'P 1'
#
loop_
_entity.id
_entity.type
_entity.pdbx_description
1 polymer ?
#
loop_
_entity_poly.entity_id
_entity_poly.type
_entity_poly.pdbx_seq_one_letter_code
_entity_poly.pdbx_strand_id
1 'polypeptide(L)'
;MKVLVIEDQTMVRELLALACKQALPKAGVRTAGTRADALALCREAPPELVILDLVLPDGDGLDLVPELFALAPSAKIIALSSHIDEFTLHRALSSRVHGILDKNEQPVRILREAITAVLDGQQYVSSLVQRLKASVRANPAAFDKILSDREQGVLRLIGEGLTNDQIATRLKISASTAKNHRLNIMAKLDMHSTPQLIRYAIEKGFTRIPEGPPRS
;
A
#
# COMPACT_ATOMS: atom_id res chain seq x y z
N MET A 1 16.37 -16.96 11.49
CA MET A 1 15.25 -16.21 10.95
C MET A 1 15.63 -15.66 9.57
N LYS A 2 14.73 -15.73 8.59
CA LYS A 2 14.92 -15.19 7.23
C LYS A 2 14.11 -13.92 7.08
N VAL A 3 14.78 -12.84 6.65
CA VAL A 3 14.16 -11.52 6.41
C VAL A 3 14.27 -11.18 4.93
N LEU A 4 13.18 -10.68 4.35
CA LEU A 4 13.16 -10.14 2.99
C LEU A 4 12.82 -8.64 3.05
N VAL A 5 13.68 -7.81 2.49
CA VAL A 5 13.46 -6.36 2.31
C VAL A 5 13.11 -6.11 0.85
N ILE A 6 11.95 -5.50 0.60
CA ILE A 6 11.43 -5.19 -0.74
C ILE A 6 11.35 -3.66 -0.85
N GLU A 7 12.22 -3.07 -1.65
CA GLU A 7 12.40 -1.61 -1.77
C GLU A 7 13.13 -1.33 -3.08
N ASP A 8 12.62 -0.43 -3.90
CA ASP A 8 13.20 -0.13 -5.22
C ASP A 8 14.43 0.77 -5.13
N GLN A 9 14.44 1.73 -4.20
CA GLN A 9 15.56 2.66 -4.04
C GLN A 9 16.75 1.98 -3.35
N THR A 10 17.85 1.81 -4.09
CA THR A 10 19.02 1.04 -3.63
C THR A 10 19.55 1.52 -2.27
N MET A 11 19.72 2.83 -2.10
CA MET A 11 20.23 3.38 -0.83
C MET A 11 19.28 3.10 0.35
N VAL A 12 17.98 3.26 0.15
CA VAL A 12 16.96 2.96 1.18
C VAL A 12 16.94 1.48 1.49
N ARG A 13 16.99 0.64 0.47
CA ARG A 13 17.02 -0.83 0.59
C ARG A 13 18.22 -1.30 1.41
N GLU A 14 19.40 -0.76 1.16
CA GLU A 14 20.62 -1.07 1.93
C GLU A 14 20.51 -0.60 3.39
N LEU A 15 19.99 0.60 3.62
CA LEU A 15 19.75 1.13 4.95
C LEU A 15 18.76 0.25 5.76
N LEU A 16 17.66 -0.15 5.14
CA LEU A 16 16.66 -1.04 5.76
C LEU A 16 17.25 -2.42 6.05
N ALA A 17 18.05 -2.97 5.13
CA ALA A 17 18.73 -4.25 5.34
C ALA A 17 19.73 -4.18 6.50
N LEU A 18 20.48 -3.08 6.62
CA LEU A 18 21.39 -2.85 7.74
C LEU A 18 20.61 -2.72 9.06
N ALA A 19 19.51 -1.97 9.08
CA ALA A 19 18.65 -1.84 10.25
C ALA A 19 18.08 -3.20 10.71
N CYS A 20 17.67 -4.05 9.75
CA CYS A 20 17.23 -5.41 10.05
C CYS A 20 18.35 -6.26 10.66
N LYS A 21 19.58 -6.19 10.12
CA LYS A 21 20.74 -6.91 10.68
C LYS A 21 21.11 -6.43 12.09
N GLN A 22 20.97 -5.12 12.36
CA GLN A 22 21.21 -4.57 13.69
C GLN A 22 20.14 -5.02 14.70
N ALA A 23 18.87 -5.03 14.29
CA ALA A 23 17.77 -5.52 15.14
C ALA A 23 17.83 -7.03 15.36
N LEU A 24 18.30 -7.77 14.37
CA LEU A 24 18.29 -9.23 14.30
C LEU A 24 19.66 -9.77 13.82
N PRO A 25 20.70 -9.76 14.68
CA PRO A 25 22.08 -10.06 14.26
C PRO A 25 22.29 -11.46 13.67
N LYS A 26 21.42 -12.41 13.99
CA LYS A 26 21.48 -13.80 13.47
C LYS A 26 20.57 -14.05 12.27
N ALA A 27 19.89 -13.02 11.76
CA ALA A 27 18.98 -13.17 10.63
C ALA A 27 19.73 -13.16 9.28
N GLY A 28 19.34 -14.02 8.38
CA GLY A 28 19.70 -13.94 6.96
C GLY A 28 18.80 -12.91 6.27
N VAL A 29 19.37 -11.77 5.86
CA VAL A 29 18.64 -10.70 5.18
C VAL A 29 18.89 -10.79 3.68
N ARG A 30 17.81 -10.94 2.90
CA ARG A 30 17.79 -10.86 1.43
C ARG A 30 17.04 -9.59 1.00
N THR A 31 17.32 -9.10 -0.18
CA THR A 31 16.73 -7.86 -0.69
C THR A 31 16.19 -8.03 -2.10
N ALA A 32 15.10 -7.34 -2.42
CA ALA A 32 14.51 -7.28 -3.76
C ALA A 32 14.19 -5.82 -4.13
N GLY A 33 14.35 -5.46 -5.39
CA GLY A 33 14.01 -4.14 -5.92
C GLY A 33 12.65 -4.08 -6.62
N THR A 34 12.04 -5.24 -6.88
CA THR A 34 10.79 -5.38 -7.61
C THR A 34 9.89 -6.44 -6.96
N ARG A 35 8.59 -6.42 -7.29
CA ARG A 35 7.65 -7.48 -6.89
C ARG A 35 8.06 -8.84 -7.48
N ALA A 36 8.48 -8.85 -8.75
CA ALA A 36 8.89 -10.06 -9.44
C ALA A 36 10.08 -10.74 -8.75
N ASP A 37 11.13 -9.96 -8.39
CA ASP A 37 12.29 -10.47 -7.66
C ASP A 37 11.91 -10.96 -6.27
N ALA A 38 11.03 -10.22 -5.57
CA ALA A 38 10.56 -10.60 -4.25
C ALA A 38 9.86 -11.98 -4.26
N LEU A 39 8.97 -12.21 -5.24
CA LEU A 39 8.29 -13.49 -5.38
C LEU A 39 9.26 -14.63 -5.75
N ALA A 40 10.26 -14.37 -6.59
CA ALA A 40 11.31 -15.36 -6.90
C ALA A 40 12.07 -15.76 -5.64
N LEU A 41 12.50 -14.76 -4.85
CA LEU A 41 13.19 -15.00 -3.57
C LEU A 41 12.33 -15.74 -2.56
N CYS A 42 11.03 -15.45 -2.48
CA CYS A 42 10.09 -16.15 -1.60
C CYS A 42 9.93 -17.63 -1.97
N ARG A 43 9.88 -17.95 -3.28
CA ARG A 43 9.80 -19.35 -3.76
C ARG A 43 11.04 -20.16 -3.39
N GLU A 44 12.23 -19.55 -3.48
CA GLU A 44 13.48 -20.21 -3.12
C GLU A 44 13.58 -20.45 -1.61
N ALA A 45 13.24 -19.44 -0.81
CA ALA A 45 13.35 -19.52 0.64
C ALA A 45 12.30 -18.61 1.29
N PRO A 46 11.15 -19.15 1.71
CA PRO A 46 10.09 -18.38 2.36
C PRO A 46 10.61 -17.58 3.55
N PRO A 47 10.36 -16.26 3.60
CA PRO A 47 10.77 -15.40 4.71
C PRO A 47 9.85 -15.57 5.92
N GLU A 48 10.41 -15.27 7.11
CA GLU A 48 9.64 -15.18 8.36
C GLU A 48 9.23 -13.72 8.66
N LEU A 49 10.00 -12.75 8.11
CA LEU A 49 9.71 -11.32 8.21
C LEU A 49 9.91 -10.67 6.85
N VAL A 50 8.95 -9.85 6.43
CA VAL A 50 9.02 -9.04 5.21
C VAL A 50 8.92 -7.57 5.58
N ILE A 51 9.85 -6.78 5.07
CA ILE A 51 9.81 -5.32 5.09
C ILE A 51 9.43 -4.89 3.67
N LEU A 52 8.26 -4.27 3.52
CA LEU A 52 7.62 -4.04 2.22
C LEU A 52 7.42 -2.58 1.95
N ASP A 53 8.07 -2.04 0.95
CA ASP A 53 7.66 -0.74 0.39
C ASP A 53 6.33 -0.88 -0.35
N LEU A 54 5.47 0.12 -0.17
CA LEU A 54 4.17 0.18 -0.84
C LEU A 54 4.25 0.77 -2.25
N VAL A 55 5.37 1.38 -2.62
CA VAL A 55 5.60 1.96 -3.95
C VAL A 55 6.73 1.23 -4.63
N LEU A 56 6.40 0.38 -5.59
CA LEU A 56 7.36 -0.40 -6.35
C LEU A 56 7.23 -0.09 -7.85
N PRO A 57 8.30 -0.22 -8.65
CA PRO A 57 8.30 0.15 -10.07
C PRO A 57 7.36 -0.73 -10.91
N ASP A 58 7.11 -1.95 -10.47
CA ASP A 58 6.26 -2.94 -11.13
C ASP A 58 4.87 -3.11 -10.46
N GLY A 59 4.48 -2.20 -9.56
CA GLY A 59 3.12 -2.14 -9.00
C GLY A 59 3.05 -1.76 -7.54
N ASP A 60 1.84 -1.78 -7.01
CA ASP A 60 1.53 -1.45 -5.62
C ASP A 60 1.96 -2.61 -4.69
N GLY A 61 2.71 -2.29 -3.63
CA GLY A 61 3.18 -3.28 -2.65
C GLY A 61 2.05 -3.96 -1.89
N LEU A 62 0.93 -3.30 -1.64
CA LEU A 62 -0.22 -3.93 -0.98
C LEU A 62 -0.86 -5.02 -1.85
N ASP A 63 -0.80 -4.89 -3.18
CA ASP A 63 -1.29 -5.93 -4.09
C ASP A 63 -0.40 -7.19 -4.04
N LEU A 64 0.84 -7.08 -3.57
CA LEU A 64 1.76 -8.21 -3.39
C LEU A 64 1.46 -9.03 -2.12
N VAL A 65 0.82 -8.46 -1.12
CA VAL A 65 0.59 -9.10 0.20
C VAL A 65 -0.10 -10.47 0.11
N PRO A 66 -1.18 -10.65 -0.68
CA PRO A 66 -1.81 -11.97 -0.84
C PRO A 66 -0.86 -13.03 -1.43
N GLU A 67 -0.02 -12.64 -2.40
CA GLU A 67 0.95 -13.53 -3.04
C GLU A 67 2.07 -13.93 -2.07
N LEU A 68 2.54 -12.99 -1.23
CA LEU A 68 3.51 -13.27 -0.16
C LEU A 68 2.96 -14.28 0.83
N PHE A 69 1.70 -14.13 1.28
CA PHE A 69 1.08 -15.08 2.19
C PHE A 69 0.80 -16.45 1.54
N ALA A 70 0.56 -16.51 0.23
CA ALA A 70 0.45 -17.79 -0.46
C ALA A 70 1.77 -18.57 -0.45
N LEU A 71 2.92 -17.89 -0.51
CA LEU A 71 4.25 -18.49 -0.50
C LEU A 71 4.84 -18.66 0.93
N ALA A 72 4.48 -17.77 1.84
CA ALA A 72 4.95 -17.73 3.22
C ALA A 72 3.79 -17.42 4.19
N PRO A 73 2.90 -18.38 4.49
CA PRO A 73 1.66 -18.14 5.24
C PRO A 73 1.88 -17.61 6.68
N SER A 74 3.01 -17.92 7.29
CA SER A 74 3.38 -17.50 8.65
C SER A 74 4.22 -16.22 8.69
N ALA A 75 4.58 -15.66 7.55
CA ALA A 75 5.41 -14.46 7.48
C ALA A 75 4.76 -13.28 8.20
N LYS A 76 5.57 -12.51 8.90
CA LYS A 76 5.17 -11.19 9.41
C LYS A 76 5.50 -10.15 8.36
N ILE A 77 4.59 -9.21 8.10
CA ILE A 77 4.79 -8.16 7.09
C ILE A 77 4.69 -6.80 7.76
N ILE A 78 5.75 -5.98 7.59
CA ILE A 78 5.79 -4.58 7.98
C ILE A 78 5.82 -3.75 6.69
N ALA A 79 4.77 -2.96 6.46
CA ALA A 79 4.64 -2.08 5.32
C ALA A 79 5.24 -0.70 5.62
N LEU A 80 6.02 -0.16 4.68
CA LEU A 80 6.59 1.18 4.75
C LEU A 80 6.11 2.02 3.56
N SER A 81 5.85 3.30 3.79
CA SER A 81 5.58 4.23 2.70
C SER A 81 6.08 5.63 3.06
N SER A 82 6.61 6.36 2.10
CA SER A 82 6.90 7.79 2.22
C SER A 82 5.64 8.65 2.06
N HIS A 83 4.53 8.06 1.65
CA HIS A 83 3.26 8.74 1.42
C HIS A 83 2.10 7.85 1.85
N ILE A 84 1.54 8.14 3.02
CA ILE A 84 0.37 7.42 3.52
C ILE A 84 -0.82 8.36 3.49
N ASP A 85 -1.63 8.23 2.44
CA ASP A 85 -2.92 8.89 2.29
C ASP A 85 -4.05 8.05 2.90
N GLU A 86 -5.29 8.60 2.88
CA GLU A 86 -6.44 7.94 3.50
C GLU A 86 -6.74 6.57 2.87
N PHE A 87 -6.61 6.45 1.55
CA PHE A 87 -6.90 5.20 0.84
C PHE A 87 -5.82 4.14 1.08
N THR A 88 -4.54 4.53 1.02
CA THR A 88 -3.41 3.64 1.35
C THR A 88 -3.53 3.12 2.78
N LEU A 89 -3.87 4.01 3.74
CA LEU A 89 -4.11 3.63 5.12
C LEU A 89 -5.26 2.62 5.25
N HIS A 90 -6.40 2.90 4.62
CA HIS A 90 -7.58 2.02 4.63
C HIS A 90 -7.22 0.63 4.09
N ARG A 91 -6.56 0.55 2.94
CA ARG A 91 -6.09 -0.70 2.34
C ARG A 91 -5.10 -1.45 3.23
N ALA A 92 -4.12 -0.73 3.80
CA ALA A 92 -3.13 -1.34 4.68
C ALA A 92 -3.77 -1.92 5.95
N LEU A 93 -4.71 -1.19 6.57
CA LEU A 93 -5.46 -1.67 7.75
C LEU A 93 -6.38 -2.85 7.43
N SER A 94 -6.93 -2.91 6.21
CA SER A 94 -7.79 -4.03 5.73
C SER A 94 -6.96 -5.23 5.26
N SER A 95 -5.67 -5.03 5.00
CA SER A 95 -4.74 -6.11 4.66
C SER A 95 -4.24 -6.84 5.90
N ARG A 96 -3.57 -7.98 5.70
CA ARG A 96 -3.01 -8.76 6.80
C ARG A 96 -1.61 -8.29 7.23
N VAL A 97 -1.24 -7.02 6.99
CA VAL A 97 0.06 -6.50 7.44
C VAL A 97 0.09 -6.36 8.96
N HIS A 98 1.25 -6.59 9.56
CA HIS A 98 1.44 -6.57 11.01
C HIS A 98 2.01 -5.24 11.50
N GLY A 99 2.62 -4.46 10.59
CA GLY A 99 3.13 -3.11 10.89
C GLY A 99 2.87 -2.16 9.73
N ILE A 100 2.65 -0.87 10.06
CA ILE A 100 2.49 0.23 9.08
C ILE A 100 3.34 1.39 9.55
N LEU A 101 4.35 1.77 8.75
CA LEU A 101 5.32 2.79 9.07
C LEU A 101 5.36 3.88 8.01
N ASP A 102 5.48 5.12 8.45
CA ASP A 102 5.84 6.24 7.57
C ASP A 102 7.36 6.37 7.48
N LYS A 103 7.92 6.32 6.28
CA LYS A 103 9.39 6.44 6.04
C LYS A 103 9.95 7.81 6.46
N ASN A 104 9.10 8.84 6.61
CA ASN A 104 9.51 10.18 7.05
C ASN A 104 9.74 10.28 8.58
N GLU A 105 9.38 9.24 9.34
CA GLU A 105 9.55 9.17 10.80
C GLU A 105 10.82 8.41 11.22
N GLN A 106 12.02 8.93 11.06
CA GLN A 106 13.26 8.27 11.52
C GLN A 106 13.28 6.75 11.23
N PRO A 107 13.35 6.33 9.98
CA PRO A 107 12.98 4.98 9.53
C PRO A 107 13.74 3.85 10.23
N VAL A 108 15.00 4.06 10.61
CA VAL A 108 15.81 3.03 11.29
C VAL A 108 15.31 2.76 12.71
N ARG A 109 14.98 3.81 13.47
CA ARG A 109 14.52 3.68 14.86
C ARG A 109 13.15 3.01 14.92
N ILE A 110 12.17 3.54 14.16
CA ILE A 110 10.80 3.02 14.17
C ILE A 110 10.75 1.60 13.59
N LEU A 111 11.59 1.27 12.60
CA LEU A 111 11.68 -0.08 12.06
C LEU A 111 12.14 -1.08 13.11
N ARG A 112 13.13 -0.75 13.94
CA ARG A 112 13.59 -1.61 15.02
C ARG A 112 12.50 -1.84 16.06
N GLU A 113 11.79 -0.78 16.47
CA GLU A 113 10.65 -0.87 17.39
C GLU A 113 9.53 -1.75 16.81
N ALA A 114 9.20 -1.55 15.53
CA ALA A 114 8.19 -2.32 14.82
C ALA A 114 8.57 -3.80 14.69
N ILE A 115 9.82 -4.11 14.36
CA ILE A 115 10.32 -5.48 14.27
C ILE A 115 10.12 -6.20 15.62
N THR A 116 10.52 -5.56 16.71
CA THR A 116 10.34 -6.14 18.06
C THR A 116 8.86 -6.40 18.36
N ALA A 117 8.02 -5.39 18.23
CA ALA A 117 6.58 -5.52 18.51
C ALA A 117 5.89 -6.60 17.64
N VAL A 118 6.21 -6.63 16.34
CA VAL A 118 5.59 -7.57 15.38
C VAL A 118 6.05 -9.01 15.64
N LEU A 119 7.29 -9.22 16.02
CA LEU A 119 7.80 -10.55 16.38
C LEU A 119 7.21 -11.04 17.71
N ASP A 120 6.91 -10.14 18.64
CA ASP A 120 6.18 -10.43 19.88
C ASP A 120 4.65 -10.62 19.66
N GLY A 121 4.21 -10.63 18.39
CA GLY A 121 2.80 -10.87 18.01
C GLY A 121 1.91 -9.64 18.11
N GLN A 122 2.46 -8.46 18.38
CA GLN A 122 1.72 -7.21 18.42
C GLN A 122 1.60 -6.57 17.04
N GLN A 123 0.58 -5.73 16.85
CA GLN A 123 0.53 -4.83 15.68
C GLN A 123 1.29 -3.54 16.00
N TYR A 124 2.01 -3.02 15.03
CA TYR A 124 2.73 -1.76 15.16
C TYR A 124 2.28 -0.73 14.11
N VAL A 125 1.94 0.46 14.57
CA VAL A 125 1.56 1.58 13.69
C VAL A 125 2.34 2.81 14.15
N SER A 126 3.11 3.43 13.26
CA SER A 126 3.92 4.59 13.60
C SER A 126 3.07 5.80 14.01
N SER A 127 3.65 6.77 14.70
CA SER A 127 2.90 7.87 15.31
C SER A 127 2.22 8.78 14.29
N LEU A 128 2.84 9.01 13.12
CA LEU A 128 2.21 9.76 12.01
C LEU A 128 0.99 9.01 11.48
N VAL A 129 1.12 7.70 11.27
CA VAL A 129 0.03 6.85 10.79
C VAL A 129 -1.10 6.77 11.81
N GLN A 130 -0.80 6.73 13.12
CA GLN A 130 -1.82 6.78 14.17
C GLN A 130 -2.63 8.07 14.14
N ARG A 131 -1.96 9.23 13.95
CA ARG A 131 -2.65 10.52 13.81
C ARG A 131 -3.57 10.56 12.60
N LEU A 132 -3.10 10.09 11.45
CA LEU A 132 -3.94 9.99 10.24
C LEU A 132 -5.15 9.07 10.47
N LYS A 133 -4.93 7.90 11.08
CA LYS A 133 -6.00 6.96 11.44
C LYS A 133 -7.06 7.61 12.34
N ALA A 134 -6.65 8.38 13.33
CA ALA A 134 -7.56 9.10 14.22
C ALA A 134 -8.37 10.17 13.45
N SER A 135 -7.71 10.94 12.56
CA SER A 135 -8.36 11.94 11.73
C SER A 135 -9.40 11.34 10.78
N VAL A 136 -9.05 10.25 10.06
CA VAL A 136 -9.98 9.55 9.16
C VAL A 136 -11.17 8.98 9.95
N ARG A 137 -10.92 8.38 11.11
CA ARG A 137 -11.99 7.82 11.96
C ARG A 137 -12.96 8.90 12.45
N ALA A 138 -12.46 10.09 12.77
CA ALA A 138 -13.28 11.21 13.24
C ALA A 138 -14.10 11.86 12.10
N ASN A 139 -13.70 11.68 10.85
CA ASN A 139 -14.37 12.29 9.70
C ASN A 139 -15.62 11.46 9.30
N PRO A 140 -16.86 11.98 9.45
CA PRO A 140 -18.07 11.29 9.03
C PRO A 140 -18.20 11.17 7.51
N ALA A 141 -17.52 12.04 6.77
CA ALA A 141 -17.49 12.05 5.31
C ALA A 141 -16.28 11.29 4.73
N ALA A 142 -15.61 10.45 5.52
CA ALA A 142 -14.55 9.59 5.03
C ALA A 142 -15.10 8.61 3.98
N PHE A 143 -14.35 8.43 2.89
CA PHE A 143 -14.82 7.66 1.72
C PHE A 143 -15.21 6.21 2.06
N ASP A 144 -14.53 5.59 3.01
CA ASP A 144 -14.78 4.23 3.48
C ASP A 144 -16.15 4.04 4.18
N LYS A 145 -16.75 5.14 4.63
CA LYS A 145 -18.10 5.16 5.20
C LYS A 145 -19.19 5.44 4.15
N ILE A 146 -18.81 5.97 3.00
CA ILE A 146 -19.73 6.44 1.94
C ILE A 146 -19.73 5.50 0.74
N LEU A 147 -18.54 5.02 0.33
CA LEU A 147 -18.36 4.21 -0.87
C LEU A 147 -18.17 2.74 -0.51
N SER A 148 -18.89 1.86 -1.20
CA SER A 148 -18.63 0.42 -1.16
C SER A 148 -17.26 0.07 -1.79
N ASP A 149 -16.71 -1.09 -1.46
CA ASP A 149 -15.43 -1.58 -2.03
C ASP A 149 -15.46 -1.57 -3.56
N ARG A 150 -16.60 -1.89 -4.16
CA ARG A 150 -16.77 -1.87 -5.61
C ARG A 150 -16.68 -0.46 -6.17
N GLU A 151 -17.31 0.50 -5.52
CA GLU A 151 -17.26 1.92 -5.91
C GLU A 151 -15.85 2.50 -5.69
N GLN A 152 -15.16 2.10 -4.64
CA GLN A 152 -13.76 2.46 -4.40
C GLN A 152 -12.86 1.94 -5.53
N GLY A 153 -13.04 0.68 -5.96
CA GLY A 153 -12.33 0.12 -7.10
C GLY A 153 -12.60 0.86 -8.41
N VAL A 154 -13.84 1.27 -8.65
CA VAL A 154 -14.20 2.10 -9.82
C VAL A 154 -13.59 3.48 -9.72
N LEU A 155 -13.64 4.13 -8.55
CA LEU A 155 -13.06 5.46 -8.32
C LEU A 155 -11.55 5.48 -8.56
N ARG A 156 -10.83 4.41 -8.16
CA ARG A 156 -9.40 4.25 -8.47
C ARG A 156 -9.16 4.32 -9.98
N LEU A 157 -9.91 3.55 -10.78
CA LEU A 157 -9.75 3.52 -12.24
C LEU A 157 -10.18 4.84 -12.90
N ILE A 158 -11.17 5.56 -12.33
CA ILE A 158 -11.51 6.91 -12.77
C ILE A 158 -10.34 7.86 -12.51
N GLY A 159 -9.69 7.75 -11.35
CA GLY A 159 -8.50 8.52 -11.02
C GLY A 159 -7.34 8.30 -12.01
N GLU A 160 -7.18 7.08 -12.50
CA GLU A 160 -6.22 6.72 -13.56
C GLU A 160 -6.62 7.27 -14.95
N GLY A 161 -7.76 7.96 -15.06
CA GLY A 161 -8.26 8.57 -16.31
C GLY A 161 -9.00 7.58 -17.24
N LEU A 162 -9.36 6.39 -16.79
CA LEU A 162 -10.01 5.38 -17.62
C LEU A 162 -11.46 5.76 -17.99
N THR A 163 -11.85 5.47 -19.22
CA THR A 163 -13.23 5.58 -19.72
C THR A 163 -14.12 4.47 -19.15
N ASN A 164 -15.44 4.58 -19.28
CA ASN A 164 -16.37 3.55 -18.82
C ASN A 164 -16.12 2.19 -19.50
N ASP A 165 -15.76 2.18 -20.80
CA ASP A 165 -15.48 0.95 -21.53
C ASP A 165 -14.18 0.28 -21.04
N GLN A 166 -13.14 1.08 -20.75
CA GLN A 166 -11.89 0.59 -20.19
C GLN A 166 -12.09 0.04 -18.76
N ILE A 167 -12.87 0.73 -17.93
CA ILE A 167 -13.24 0.27 -16.58
C ILE A 167 -14.03 -1.04 -16.68
N ALA A 168 -15.00 -1.11 -17.59
CA ALA A 168 -15.81 -2.30 -17.82
C ALA A 168 -14.94 -3.52 -18.16
N THR A 169 -14.00 -3.35 -19.09
CA THR A 169 -13.04 -4.39 -19.48
C THR A 169 -12.17 -4.81 -18.29
N ARG A 170 -11.60 -3.85 -17.56
CA ARG A 170 -10.70 -4.10 -16.42
C ARG A 170 -11.39 -4.83 -15.28
N LEU A 171 -12.66 -4.51 -15.01
CA LEU A 171 -13.45 -5.07 -13.92
C LEU A 171 -14.36 -6.23 -14.33
N LYS A 172 -14.36 -6.60 -15.62
CA LYS A 172 -15.21 -7.65 -16.21
C LYS A 172 -16.71 -7.42 -15.94
N ILE A 173 -17.18 -6.19 -16.22
CA ILE A 173 -18.58 -5.76 -16.11
C ILE A 173 -19.03 -5.12 -17.41
N SER A 174 -20.32 -4.75 -17.54
CA SER A 174 -20.80 -3.98 -18.69
C SER A 174 -20.41 -2.51 -18.61
N ALA A 175 -20.29 -1.83 -19.75
CA ALA A 175 -20.06 -0.39 -19.80
C ALA A 175 -21.17 0.41 -19.11
N SER A 176 -22.42 -0.06 -19.23
CA SER A 176 -23.57 0.54 -18.51
C SER A 176 -23.43 0.39 -16.99
N THR A 177 -22.95 -0.74 -16.51
CA THR A 177 -22.67 -0.94 -15.07
C THR A 177 -21.55 -0.01 -14.59
N ALA A 178 -20.47 0.12 -15.36
CA ALA A 178 -19.39 1.06 -15.04
C ALA A 178 -19.89 2.52 -14.97
N LYS A 179 -20.71 2.92 -15.96
CA LYS A 179 -21.37 4.24 -15.96
C LYS A 179 -22.25 4.45 -14.73
N ASN A 180 -23.06 3.47 -14.35
CA ASN A 180 -23.93 3.56 -13.18
C ASN A 180 -23.12 3.69 -11.88
N HIS A 181 -22.02 2.95 -11.71
CA HIS A 181 -21.11 3.13 -10.58
C HIS A 181 -20.54 4.56 -10.55
N ARG A 182 -20.09 5.11 -11.68
CA ARG A 182 -19.61 6.49 -11.76
C ARG A 182 -20.66 7.49 -11.31
N LEU A 183 -21.90 7.36 -11.77
CA LEU A 183 -23.01 8.26 -11.37
C LEU A 183 -23.34 8.13 -9.88
N ASN A 184 -23.34 6.92 -9.34
CA ASN A 184 -23.57 6.67 -7.91
C ASN A 184 -22.46 7.29 -7.05
N ILE A 185 -21.20 7.15 -7.46
CA ILE A 185 -20.06 7.78 -6.79
C ILE A 185 -20.21 9.31 -6.80
N MET A 186 -20.55 9.90 -7.96
CA MET A 186 -20.81 11.34 -8.08
C MET A 186 -21.90 11.80 -7.11
N ALA A 187 -23.02 11.09 -7.06
CA ALA A 187 -24.13 11.41 -6.17
C ALA A 187 -23.74 11.30 -4.68
N LYS A 188 -23.01 10.24 -4.31
CA LYS A 188 -22.59 10.01 -2.92
C LYS A 188 -21.54 11.01 -2.43
N LEU A 189 -20.68 11.50 -3.31
CA LEU A 189 -19.63 12.47 -3.00
C LEU A 189 -20.05 13.92 -3.27
N ASP A 190 -21.29 14.16 -3.70
CA ASP A 190 -21.80 15.46 -4.11
C ASP A 190 -20.93 16.12 -5.19
N MET A 191 -20.55 15.36 -6.21
CA MET A 191 -19.71 15.79 -7.32
C MET A 191 -20.46 15.75 -8.63
N HIS A 192 -20.20 16.72 -9.51
CA HIS A 192 -20.98 16.93 -10.72
C HIS A 192 -20.19 16.75 -12.02
N SER A 193 -18.89 16.40 -11.93
CA SER A 193 -18.04 16.24 -13.10
C SER A 193 -16.93 15.20 -12.89
N THR A 194 -16.50 14.54 -13.99
CA THR A 194 -15.38 13.61 -13.98
C THR A 194 -14.06 14.25 -13.48
N PRO A 195 -13.69 15.48 -13.86
CA PRO A 195 -12.52 16.13 -13.29
C PRO A 195 -12.54 16.28 -11.76
N GLN A 196 -13.72 16.52 -11.16
CA GLN A 196 -13.86 16.54 -9.70
C GLN A 196 -13.59 15.17 -9.09
N LEU A 197 -14.10 14.09 -9.71
CA LEU A 197 -13.80 12.72 -9.25
C LEU A 197 -12.31 12.38 -9.36
N ILE A 198 -11.66 12.76 -10.47
CA ILE A 198 -10.22 12.52 -10.66
C ILE A 198 -9.41 13.25 -9.58
N ARG A 199 -9.72 14.54 -9.34
CA ARG A 199 -9.07 15.33 -8.30
C ARG A 199 -9.26 14.68 -6.93
N TYR A 200 -10.47 14.30 -6.58
CA TYR A 200 -10.78 13.62 -5.32
C TYR A 200 -10.01 12.31 -5.19
N ALA A 201 -9.96 11.51 -6.25
CA ALA A 201 -9.22 10.25 -6.26
C ALA A 201 -7.71 10.46 -5.98
N ILE A 202 -7.13 11.52 -6.54
CA ILE A 202 -5.73 11.89 -6.29
C ILE A 202 -5.55 12.38 -4.85
N GLU A 203 -6.40 13.31 -4.39
CA GLU A 203 -6.33 13.89 -3.04
C GLU A 203 -6.50 12.83 -1.93
N LYS A 204 -7.31 11.80 -2.18
CA LYS A 204 -7.54 10.71 -1.23
C LYS A 204 -6.59 9.52 -1.40
N GLY A 205 -5.72 9.55 -2.42
CA GLY A 205 -4.70 8.53 -2.69
C GLY A 205 -5.21 7.28 -3.41
N PHE A 206 -6.39 7.33 -4.03
CA PHE A 206 -6.88 6.22 -4.88
C PHE A 206 -5.97 6.00 -6.09
N THR A 207 -5.37 7.06 -6.59
CA THR A 207 -4.37 7.02 -7.66
C THR A 207 -3.29 8.04 -7.40
N ARG A 208 -2.12 7.84 -7.97
CA ARG A 208 -0.99 8.76 -7.93
C ARG A 208 -0.76 9.33 -9.31
N ILE A 209 -0.40 10.60 -9.37
CA ILE A 209 0.12 11.17 -10.61
C ILE A 209 1.48 10.49 -10.84
N PRO A 210 1.71 9.82 -11.99
CA PRO A 210 3.03 9.30 -12.29
C PRO A 210 4.04 10.46 -12.19
N GLU A 211 5.08 10.29 -11.40
CA GLU A 211 6.20 11.21 -11.46
C GLU A 211 6.70 11.21 -12.90
N GLY A 212 6.64 12.38 -13.57
CA GLY A 212 7.12 12.51 -14.92
C GLY A 212 8.60 12.09 -14.99
N PRO A 213 9.13 11.72 -16.17
CA PRO A 213 10.53 11.36 -16.29
C PRO A 213 11.38 12.49 -15.67
N PRO A 214 12.49 12.14 -14.98
CA PRO A 214 13.34 13.13 -14.35
C PRO A 214 13.67 14.20 -15.38
N ARG A 215 13.42 15.47 -15.04
CA ARG A 215 13.78 16.61 -15.88
C ARG A 215 15.29 16.57 -16.04
N SER A 216 15.70 16.25 -17.27
CA SER A 216 17.11 16.27 -17.73
C SER A 216 17.74 17.66 -17.57
#